data_b222a896104632b6e088d9a9e52b734a
#
_entry.id   b222a896104632b6e088d9a9e52b734a
#
_cell.length_a   1.000
_cell.length_b   1.000
_cell.length_c   1.000
_cell.angle_alpha   90.00
_cell.angle_beta   90.00
_cell.angle_gamma   90.00
#
_symmetry.space_group_name_H-M   'P 1'
#
loop_
_entity.id
_entity.type
_entity.pdbx_description
1 polymer ?
#
loop_
_entity_poly.entity_id
_entity_poly.type
_entity_poly.pdbx_seq_one_letter_code
_entity_poly.pdbx_strand_id
1 'polypeptide(L)'
;MCGIVGILGRGPVADQIVDSLKRLEYRGYDSAGVATLEGGHIERRRAEGKLKNLETRLRAEPLAGHTGIGHTRWATHGKPTENNAHPHATARVAVVHTVSYTHLTLPTKRIV
;
A
#
# COMPACT_ATOMS: atom_id res chain seq x y z
N MET A 1 4.46 8.47 -9.89
CA MET A 1 3.34 7.59 -10.16
C MET A 1 3.19 6.56 -9.09
N CYS A 2 1.97 6.21 -8.78
CA CYS A 2 1.72 5.21 -7.75
C CYS A 2 1.41 3.85 -8.36
N GLY A 3 1.77 2.79 -7.65
CA GLY A 3 1.42 1.44 -8.03
C GLY A 3 0.45 0.83 -7.02
N ILE A 4 -0.50 0.06 -7.51
CA ILE A 4 -1.50 -0.60 -6.68
C ILE A 4 -1.57 -2.07 -7.05
N VAL A 5 -1.62 -2.93 -6.05
CA VAL A 5 -1.73 -4.37 -6.24
C VAL A 5 -2.78 -4.92 -5.27
N GLY A 6 -3.61 -5.82 -5.72
CA GLY A 6 -4.54 -6.54 -4.86
C GLY A 6 -4.44 -8.03 -5.14
N ILE A 7 -4.46 -8.86 -4.11
CA ILE A 7 -4.37 -10.30 -4.26
C ILE A 7 -5.36 -11.00 -3.33
N LEU A 8 -6.05 -12.00 -3.89
CA LEU A 8 -6.86 -12.94 -3.14
C LEU A 8 -6.15 -14.27 -3.28
N GLY A 9 -5.65 -14.81 -2.20
CA GLY A 9 -4.85 -16.02 -2.24
C GLY A 9 -5.34 -17.13 -1.32
N ARG A 10 -4.69 -18.27 -1.40
CA ARG A 10 -5.00 -19.41 -0.54
C ARG A 10 -4.05 -19.51 0.65
N GLY A 11 -3.02 -18.71 0.67
CA GLY A 11 -2.06 -18.61 1.77
C GLY A 11 -1.66 -17.17 1.97
N PRO A 12 -0.68 -16.89 2.80
CA PRO A 12 -0.26 -15.52 3.05
C PRO A 12 0.17 -14.83 1.76
N VAL A 13 -0.31 -13.63 1.54
CA VAL A 13 -0.09 -12.91 0.28
C VAL A 13 0.88 -11.74 0.38
N ALA A 14 1.34 -11.39 1.57
CA ALA A 14 2.20 -10.21 1.72
C ALA A 14 3.46 -10.26 0.85
N ASP A 15 4.13 -11.39 0.80
CA ASP A 15 5.35 -11.53 0.00
C ASP A 15 5.05 -11.41 -1.50
N GLN A 16 3.92 -11.96 -1.95
CA GLN A 16 3.52 -11.86 -3.33
C GLN A 16 3.17 -10.42 -3.69
N ILE A 17 2.56 -9.70 -2.77
CA ILE A 17 2.25 -8.29 -2.98
C ILE A 17 3.54 -7.49 -3.12
N VAL A 18 4.51 -7.71 -2.25
CA VAL A 18 5.80 -7.01 -2.33
C VAL A 18 6.51 -7.33 -3.64
N ASP A 19 6.51 -8.58 -4.07
CA ASP A 19 7.13 -8.95 -5.34
C ASP A 19 6.45 -8.25 -6.52
N SER A 20 5.14 -8.10 -6.46
CA SER A 20 4.40 -7.38 -7.49
C SER A 20 4.73 -5.88 -7.46
N LEU A 21 4.87 -5.31 -6.29
CA LEU A 21 5.25 -3.90 -6.15
C LEU A 21 6.66 -3.66 -6.69
N LYS A 22 7.56 -4.60 -6.55
CA LYS A 22 8.91 -4.49 -7.10
C LYS A 22 8.88 -4.33 -8.63
N ARG A 23 7.92 -4.94 -9.29
CA ARG A 23 7.78 -4.82 -10.73
C ARG A 23 7.30 -3.43 -11.15
N LEU A 24 6.75 -2.66 -10.23
CA LEU A 24 6.30 -1.31 -10.47
C LEU A 24 7.34 -0.27 -10.00
N GLU A 25 8.45 -0.76 -9.46
CA GLU A 25 9.45 0.12 -8.87
C GLU A 25 10.06 1.11 -9.85
N TYR A 26 10.14 0.76 -11.11
CA TYR A 26 10.70 1.65 -12.12
C TYR A 26 9.96 2.98 -12.25
N ARG A 27 8.78 3.08 -11.68
CA ARG A 27 7.98 4.28 -11.79
C ARG A 27 8.37 5.35 -10.77
N GLY A 28 9.24 5.02 -9.82
CA GLY A 28 9.60 5.92 -8.76
C GLY A 28 8.55 5.91 -7.65
N TYR A 29 8.99 6.06 -6.41
CA TYR A 29 8.08 6.11 -5.27
C TYR A 29 8.86 6.57 -4.04
N ASP A 30 8.15 7.01 -3.01
CA ASP A 30 8.78 7.50 -1.77
C ASP A 30 8.28 6.76 -0.53
N SER A 31 7.29 5.93 -0.66
CA SER A 31 6.81 5.11 0.45
C SER A 31 6.01 3.94 -0.10
N ALA A 32 5.83 2.93 0.71
CA ALA A 32 5.12 1.73 0.31
C ALA A 32 4.40 1.11 1.50
N GLY A 33 3.43 0.28 1.22
CA GLY A 33 2.71 -0.41 2.27
C GLY A 33 1.89 -1.58 1.78
N VAL A 34 1.52 -2.43 2.72
CA VAL A 34 0.69 -3.62 2.50
C VAL A 34 -0.32 -3.69 3.62
N ALA A 35 -1.54 -4.05 3.29
CA ALA A 35 -2.56 -4.37 4.29
C ALA A 35 -3.17 -5.71 3.94
N THR A 36 -3.42 -6.54 4.95
CA THR A 36 -4.05 -7.84 4.75
C THR A 36 -5.19 -8.01 5.73
N LEU A 37 -6.12 -8.90 5.38
CA LEU A 37 -7.24 -9.24 6.24
C LEU A 37 -6.87 -10.49 7.02
N GLU A 38 -6.88 -10.40 8.33
CA GLU A 38 -6.54 -11.50 9.23
C GLU A 38 -7.60 -11.62 10.31
N GLY A 39 -8.25 -12.77 10.35
CA GLY A 39 -9.20 -13.05 11.44
C GLY A 39 -10.32 -12.02 11.57
N GLY A 40 -10.78 -11.47 10.49
CA GLY A 40 -11.86 -10.50 10.49
C GLY A 40 -11.43 -9.06 10.75
N HIS A 41 -10.14 -8.79 10.85
CA HIS A 41 -9.67 -7.42 10.98
C HIS A 41 -8.48 -7.18 10.05
N ILE A 42 -8.14 -5.92 9.86
CA ILE A 42 -7.10 -5.52 8.94
C ILE A 42 -5.82 -5.20 9.68
N GLU A 43 -4.73 -5.81 9.20
CA GLU A 43 -3.40 -5.51 9.68
C GLU A 43 -2.62 -4.88 8.54
N ARG A 44 -1.79 -3.91 8.84
CA ARG A 44 -0.99 -3.26 7.80
C ARG A 44 0.43 -3.01 8.24
N ARG A 45 1.31 -2.92 7.24
CA ARG A 45 2.69 -2.50 7.46
C ARG A 45 3.03 -1.46 6.39
N ARG A 46 3.65 -0.38 6.80
CA ARG A 46 4.02 0.71 5.91
C ARG A 46 5.43 1.14 6.21
N ALA A 47 6.12 1.67 5.23
CA ALA A 47 7.46 2.21 5.40
C ALA A 47 7.70 3.34 4.41
N GLU A 48 8.48 4.33 4.83
CA GLU A 48 8.91 5.36 3.92
C GLU A 48 10.17 4.88 3.22
N GLY A 49 10.48 5.44 2.08
CA GLY A 49 11.67 5.08 1.31
C GLY A 49 11.44 3.89 0.40
N LYS A 50 12.50 3.12 0.19
CA LYS A 50 12.48 2.02 -0.77
C LYS A 50 11.75 0.79 -0.24
N LEU A 51 11.33 -0.08 -1.15
CA LEU A 51 10.64 -1.31 -0.80
C LEU A 51 11.42 -2.19 0.17
N LYS A 52 12.74 -2.12 0.17
CA LYS A 52 13.51 -2.92 1.11
C LYS A 52 13.19 -2.54 2.55
N ASN A 53 12.80 -1.31 2.82
CA ASN A 53 12.42 -0.89 4.16
C ASN A 53 11.10 -1.57 4.56
N LEU A 54 10.17 -1.71 3.62
CA LEU A 54 8.94 -2.44 3.86
C LEU A 54 9.22 -3.94 4.06
N GLU A 55 10.13 -4.50 3.28
CA GLU A 55 10.51 -5.90 3.44
C GLU A 55 11.10 -6.16 4.81
N THR A 56 11.94 -5.27 5.30
CA THR A 56 12.53 -5.37 6.63
C THR A 56 11.43 -5.35 7.69
N ARG A 57 10.45 -4.48 7.52
CA ARG A 57 9.35 -4.39 8.45
C ARG A 57 8.50 -5.66 8.44
N LEU A 58 8.26 -6.23 7.27
CA LEU A 58 7.49 -7.45 7.13
C LEU A 58 8.23 -8.67 7.69
N ARG A 59 9.57 -8.67 7.68
CA ARG A 59 10.31 -9.75 8.32
C ARG A 59 10.19 -9.67 9.82
N ALA A 60 10.18 -8.48 10.38
CA ALA A 60 10.07 -8.28 11.82
C ALA A 60 8.64 -8.53 12.30
N GLU A 61 7.67 -8.15 11.50
CA GLU A 61 6.26 -8.26 11.85
C GLU A 61 5.47 -8.81 10.65
N PRO A 62 5.52 -10.12 10.41
CA PRO A 62 4.86 -10.70 9.23
C PRO A 62 3.35 -10.52 9.21
N LEU A 63 2.79 -10.52 8.03
CA LEU A 63 1.36 -10.48 7.82
C LEU A 63 0.93 -11.85 7.27
N ALA A 64 -0.03 -12.48 7.91
CA ALA A 64 -0.46 -13.82 7.56
C ALA A 64 -1.74 -13.85 6.74
N GLY A 65 -2.35 -12.73 6.46
CA GLY A 65 -3.62 -12.70 5.74
C GLY A 65 -3.54 -13.22 4.32
N HIS A 66 -4.64 -13.75 3.82
CA HIS A 66 -4.72 -14.32 2.49
C HIS A 66 -5.32 -13.37 1.46
N THR A 67 -5.85 -12.27 1.90
CA THR A 67 -6.40 -11.23 1.05
C THR A 67 -5.68 -9.94 1.40
N GLY A 68 -5.16 -9.27 0.42
CA GLY A 68 -4.39 -8.06 0.71
C GLY A 68 -4.31 -7.07 -0.44
N ILE A 69 -3.91 -5.86 -0.09
CA ILE A 69 -3.66 -4.79 -1.04
C ILE A 69 -2.31 -4.17 -0.74
N GLY A 70 -1.65 -3.70 -1.77
CA GLY A 70 -0.35 -3.05 -1.64
C GLY A 70 -0.29 -1.78 -2.47
N HIS A 71 0.63 -0.91 -2.10
CA HIS A 71 0.74 0.40 -2.73
C HIS A 71 2.17 0.91 -2.67
N THR A 72 2.64 1.51 -3.76
CA THR A 72 3.82 2.34 -3.74
C THR A 72 3.37 3.76 -4.06
N ARG A 73 3.76 4.71 -3.22
CA ARG A 73 3.31 6.08 -3.33
C ARG A 73 4.41 6.97 -3.88
N TRP A 74 4.04 7.85 -4.81
CA TRP A 74 4.91 8.94 -5.20
C TRP A 74 4.20 10.20 -4.73
N ALA A 75 4.77 10.90 -3.77
CA ALA A 75 4.11 12.02 -3.12
C ALA A 75 3.98 13.21 -4.05
N THR A 76 2.76 13.65 -4.27
CA THR A 76 2.51 14.92 -4.93
C THR A 76 2.06 15.92 -3.88
N HIS A 77 1.49 15.43 -2.78
CA HIS A 77 1.08 16.25 -1.66
C HIS A 77 1.44 15.53 -0.38
N GLY A 78 1.86 16.25 0.60
CA GLY A 78 2.24 15.68 1.89
C GLY A 78 3.66 15.13 1.87
N LYS A 79 4.22 14.96 3.02
CA LYS A 79 5.59 14.47 3.14
C LYS A 79 5.65 12.97 2.91
N PRO A 80 6.78 12.45 2.42
CA PRO A 80 6.95 11.03 2.23
C PRO A 80 7.26 10.34 3.57
N THR A 81 6.28 10.28 4.46
CA THR A 81 6.43 9.70 5.79
C THR A 81 5.62 8.43 5.89
N GLU A 82 5.87 7.65 6.93
CA GLU A 82 5.10 6.44 7.17
C GLU A 82 3.61 6.77 7.36
N ASN A 83 3.29 7.86 8.02
CA ASN A 83 1.89 8.23 8.24
C ASN A 83 1.15 8.56 6.95
N ASN A 84 1.86 9.02 5.94
CA ASN A 84 1.25 9.34 4.65
C ASN A 84 1.35 8.16 3.66
N ALA A 85 2.01 7.09 4.02
CA ALA A 85 2.10 5.92 3.15
C ALA A 85 0.77 5.18 3.13
N HIS A 86 0.43 4.62 1.97
CA HIS A 86 -0.75 3.77 1.84
C HIS A 86 -0.37 2.32 2.15
N PRO A 87 -1.30 1.48 2.52
CA PRO A 87 -2.74 1.75 2.62
C PRO A 87 -3.09 2.54 3.87
N HIS A 88 -4.14 3.32 3.77
CA HIS A 88 -4.75 3.93 4.94
C HIS A 88 -5.84 2.98 5.44
N ALA A 89 -5.95 2.83 6.73
CA ALA A 89 -6.84 1.80 7.25
C ALA A 89 -7.46 2.15 8.58
N THR A 90 -8.64 1.59 8.80
CA THR A 90 -9.24 1.48 10.11
C THR A 90 -9.19 -0.01 10.46
N ALA A 91 -9.81 -0.43 11.53
CA ALA A 91 -9.86 -1.85 11.88
C ALA A 91 -10.67 -2.67 10.87
N ARG A 92 -11.53 -2.03 10.10
CA ARG A 92 -12.48 -2.72 9.22
C ARG A 92 -12.32 -2.41 7.74
N VAL A 93 -11.65 -1.33 7.39
CA VAL A 93 -11.52 -0.90 6.00
C VAL A 93 -10.11 -0.46 5.71
N ALA A 94 -9.59 -0.83 4.57
CA ALA A 94 -8.30 -0.33 4.09
C ALA A 94 -8.48 0.16 2.66
N VAL A 95 -7.82 1.27 2.33
CA VAL A 95 -7.88 1.84 0.99
C VAL A 95 -6.50 2.22 0.48
N VAL A 96 -6.32 2.10 -0.80
CA VAL A 96 -5.17 2.63 -1.50
C VAL A 96 -5.71 3.54 -2.61
N HIS A 97 -4.96 4.56 -2.94
CA HIS A 97 -5.42 5.54 -3.91
C HIS A 97 -4.26 6.03 -4.75
N THR A 98 -4.49 6.24 -6.01
CA THR A 98 -3.51 6.82 -6.88
C THR A 98 -4.18 7.83 -7.78
N VAL A 99 -3.54 9.00 -7.91
CA VAL A 99 -4.04 10.05 -8.77
C VAL A 99 -2.85 10.59 -9.51
N SER A 100 -2.98 10.74 -10.80
CA SER A 100 -1.88 11.19 -11.60
C SER A 100 -2.40 12.20 -12.60
N TYR A 101 -2.75 13.39 -12.15
CA TYR A 101 -3.15 14.44 -13.04
C TYR A 101 -2.83 15.77 -12.44
N THR A 102 -2.68 16.74 -13.30
CA THR A 102 -2.17 18.03 -12.91
C THR A 102 -3.21 18.90 -12.23
N HIS A 103 -4.46 18.64 -12.42
CA HIS A 103 -5.48 19.40 -11.74
C HIS A 103 -6.73 18.58 -11.60
N LEU A 104 -7.49 18.88 -10.59
CA LEU A 104 -8.64 18.14 -10.31
C LEU A 104 -9.71 19.14 -10.10
N THR A 105 -10.65 19.19 -10.95
CA THR A 105 -11.65 20.18 -10.83
C THR A 105 -12.93 19.70 -10.28
N LEU A 106 -13.18 18.47 -10.18
CA LEU A 106 -14.36 18.06 -9.76
C LEU A 106 -14.48 17.61 -8.46
N PRO A 107 -15.53 17.62 -7.96
CA PRO A 107 -15.83 17.24 -6.68
C PRO A 107 -15.84 15.80 -6.61
N THR A 108 -14.79 15.29 -6.70
CA THR A 108 -14.69 13.92 -6.75
C THR A 108 -14.83 13.32 -5.46
N LYS A 109 -15.20 14.07 -4.56
CA LYS A 109 -15.29 13.59 -3.33
C LYS A 109 -16.13 12.45 -3.21
N ARG A 110 -16.95 12.23 -4.11
CA ARG A 110 -17.74 11.23 -3.95
C ARG A 110 -17.31 9.98 -4.29
N ILE A 111 -16.23 9.75 -4.36
CA ILE A 111 -15.80 8.64 -4.78
C ILE A 111 -15.84 7.74 -3.81
N VAL A 112 -16.19 6.98 -3.59
CA VAL A 112 -16.17 6.14 -2.61
C VAL A 112 -15.79 5.01 -2.79
#